data_fc634da222dd900324519e7438a44280
#
_entry.id   fc634da222dd900324519e7438a44280
#
_cell.length_a   1.000
_cell.length_b   1.000
_cell.length_c   1.000
_cell.angle_alpha   90.00
_cell.angle_beta   90.00
_cell.angle_gamma   90.00
#
_symmetry.space_group_name_H-M   'P 1'
#
loop_
_entity.id
_entity.type
_entity.pdbx_description
1 polymer ?
#
loop_
_entity_poly.entity_id
_entity_poly.type
_entity_poly.pdbx_seq_one_letter_code
_entity_poly.pdbx_strand_id
1 'polypeptide(L)'
;MGYILNDEGKDLLATVKEFCEKEVKEQCKEYDVSGEWPKEIYDKAAEMGLGALEVPEEFGGIGIDRVTAGALYEEMAKADAGFFTTMTASNLALKPVLIAGNGEQKQFACDVLLNGGYGAFCLTEPKGGSDPGDCKTTAVKDGDEYVINGRKCFI
;
A
#
# COMPACT_ATOMS: atom_id res chain seq x y z
N MET A 1 -12.23 -15.45 -16.83
CA MET A 1 -12.38 -16.32 -15.65
C MET A 1 -12.69 -15.38 -14.50
N GLY A 2 -13.81 -15.52 -13.81
CA GLY A 2 -14.16 -14.59 -12.70
C GLY A 2 -13.68 -15.14 -11.36
N TYR A 3 -13.44 -14.25 -10.40
CA TYR A 3 -13.15 -14.61 -9.02
C TYR A 3 -14.40 -15.22 -8.36
N ILE A 4 -14.20 -16.23 -7.52
CA ILE A 4 -15.26 -16.77 -6.67
C ILE A 4 -15.20 -16.00 -5.35
N LEU A 5 -16.06 -14.98 -5.21
CA LEU A 5 -16.15 -14.12 -4.04
C LEU A 5 -17.39 -14.46 -3.23
N ASN A 6 -17.31 -14.29 -1.91
CA ASN A 6 -18.48 -14.24 -1.05
C ASN A 6 -19.30 -12.95 -1.31
N ASP A 7 -20.45 -12.79 -0.68
CA ASP A 7 -21.33 -11.65 -0.98
C ASP A 7 -20.72 -10.32 -0.52
N GLU A 8 -20.04 -10.28 0.62
CA GLU A 8 -19.31 -9.12 1.10
C GLU A 8 -18.18 -8.70 0.12
N GLY A 9 -17.41 -9.66 -0.37
CA GLY A 9 -16.37 -9.42 -1.37
C GLY A 9 -16.91 -8.91 -2.71
N LYS A 10 -18.13 -9.34 -3.12
CA LYS A 10 -18.81 -8.81 -4.31
C LYS A 10 -19.25 -7.37 -4.13
N ASP A 11 -19.82 -7.03 -2.97
CA ASP A 11 -20.27 -5.68 -2.65
C ASP A 11 -19.08 -4.71 -2.59
N LEU A 12 -17.99 -5.14 -1.95
CA LEU A 12 -16.75 -4.36 -1.89
C LEU A 12 -16.15 -4.16 -3.30
N LEU A 13 -16.13 -5.22 -4.11
CA LEU A 13 -15.66 -5.12 -5.50
C LEU A 13 -16.51 -4.14 -6.33
N ALA A 14 -17.84 -4.18 -6.18
CA ALA A 14 -18.73 -3.26 -6.88
C ALA A 14 -18.46 -1.80 -6.48
N THR A 15 -18.26 -1.54 -5.19
CA THR A 15 -17.94 -0.21 -4.65
C THR A 15 -16.61 0.32 -5.19
N VAL A 16 -15.56 -0.50 -5.13
CA VAL A 16 -14.22 -0.12 -5.63
C VAL A 16 -14.25 0.10 -7.14
N LYS A 17 -14.94 -0.75 -7.88
CA LYS A 17 -15.10 -0.59 -9.33
C LYS A 17 -15.80 0.72 -9.69
N GLU A 18 -16.89 1.06 -9.00
CA GLU A 18 -17.60 2.32 -9.22
C GLU A 18 -16.71 3.54 -8.95
N PHE A 19 -15.96 3.54 -7.84
CA PHE A 19 -15.00 4.57 -7.53
C PHE A 19 -13.90 4.69 -8.60
N CYS A 20 -13.32 3.57 -9.01
CA CYS A 20 -12.29 3.53 -10.03
C CYS A 20 -12.76 4.08 -11.38
N GLU A 21 -13.95 3.71 -11.82
CA GLU A 21 -14.51 4.18 -13.11
C GLU A 21 -14.89 5.67 -13.08
N LYS A 22 -15.43 6.17 -11.96
CA LYS A 22 -15.94 7.54 -11.87
C LYS A 22 -14.89 8.57 -11.48
N GLU A 23 -13.96 8.21 -10.60
CA GLU A 23 -13.03 9.16 -10.00
C GLU A 23 -11.60 8.95 -10.51
N VAL A 24 -11.10 7.71 -10.49
CA VAL A 24 -9.69 7.45 -10.79
C VAL A 24 -9.39 7.56 -12.28
N LYS A 25 -10.13 6.81 -13.10
CA LYS A 25 -9.84 6.62 -14.53
C LYS A 25 -9.80 7.92 -15.35
N GLU A 26 -10.68 8.84 -15.08
CA GLU A 26 -10.74 10.10 -15.83
C GLU A 26 -9.73 11.13 -15.33
N GLN A 27 -9.57 11.24 -14.02
CA GLN A 27 -8.71 12.24 -13.42
C GLN A 27 -7.22 11.87 -13.51
N CYS A 28 -6.85 10.59 -13.35
CA CYS A 28 -5.45 10.16 -13.41
C CYS A 28 -4.78 10.43 -14.77
N LYS A 29 -5.54 10.50 -15.87
CA LYS A 29 -4.99 10.88 -17.18
C LYS A 29 -4.36 12.28 -17.20
N GLU A 30 -4.97 13.23 -16.51
CA GLU A 30 -4.47 14.59 -16.40
C GLU A 30 -3.20 14.64 -15.54
N TYR A 31 -3.21 13.93 -14.43
CA TYR A 31 -2.07 13.85 -13.51
C TYR A 31 -0.87 13.11 -14.10
N ASP A 32 -1.08 12.12 -14.96
CA ASP A 32 -0.01 11.43 -15.69
C ASP A 32 0.75 12.40 -16.62
N VAL A 33 0.03 13.35 -17.21
CA VAL A 33 0.63 14.38 -18.09
C VAL A 33 1.26 15.52 -17.29
N SER A 34 0.59 16.02 -16.25
CA SER A 34 1.08 17.16 -15.45
C SER A 34 2.21 16.80 -14.50
N GLY A 35 2.26 15.54 -14.06
CA GLY A 35 3.15 15.08 -13.01
C GLY A 35 2.79 15.59 -11.61
N GLU A 36 1.62 16.20 -11.44
CA GLU A 36 1.12 16.66 -10.15
C GLU A 36 0.58 15.48 -9.31
N TRP A 37 0.62 15.65 -7.99
CA TRP A 37 0.08 14.65 -7.08
C TRP A 37 -1.45 14.77 -6.96
N PRO A 38 -2.23 13.73 -7.33
CA PRO A 38 -3.70 13.77 -7.30
C PRO A 38 -4.26 13.56 -5.88
N LYS A 39 -3.94 14.46 -4.96
CA LYS A 39 -4.24 14.35 -3.53
C LYS A 39 -5.70 13.98 -3.24
N GLU A 40 -6.65 14.62 -3.90
CA GLU A 40 -8.08 14.41 -3.64
C GLU A 40 -8.53 12.97 -3.92
N ILE A 41 -8.00 12.35 -4.97
CA ILE A 41 -8.31 10.95 -5.31
C ILE A 41 -7.75 10.01 -4.25
N TYR A 42 -6.51 10.27 -3.81
CA TYR A 42 -5.87 9.45 -2.79
C TYR A 42 -6.51 9.63 -1.41
N ASP A 43 -6.93 10.82 -1.04
CA ASP A 43 -7.65 11.08 0.21
C ASP A 43 -8.97 10.29 0.23
N LYS A 44 -9.76 10.36 -0.85
CA LYS A 44 -11.00 9.57 -0.98
C LYS A 44 -10.74 8.06 -0.91
N ALA A 45 -9.69 7.58 -1.58
CA ALA A 45 -9.31 6.17 -1.53
C ALA A 45 -8.89 5.73 -0.12
N ALA A 46 -8.19 6.60 0.62
CA ALA A 46 -7.83 6.36 2.01
C ALA A 46 -9.06 6.32 2.93
N GLU A 47 -10.02 7.23 2.75
CA GLU A 47 -11.30 7.23 3.47
C GLU A 47 -12.10 5.95 3.22
N MET A 48 -12.01 5.37 2.02
CA MET A 48 -12.57 4.07 1.67
C MET A 48 -11.77 2.87 2.23
N GLY A 49 -10.64 3.10 2.90
CA GLY A 49 -9.77 2.06 3.46
C GLY A 49 -8.91 1.32 2.44
N LEU A 50 -8.79 1.81 1.18
CA LEU A 50 -8.06 1.11 0.12
C LEU A 50 -6.55 1.01 0.38
N GLY A 51 -5.96 1.93 1.15
CA GLY A 51 -4.57 1.86 1.59
C GLY A 51 -4.31 0.88 2.74
N ALA A 52 -5.36 0.38 3.41
CA ALA A 52 -5.28 -0.46 4.60
C ALA A 52 -5.92 -1.84 4.43
N LEU A 53 -6.17 -2.28 3.19
CA LEU A 53 -6.87 -3.53 2.88
C LEU A 53 -6.24 -4.78 3.51
N GLU A 54 -4.92 -4.80 3.67
CA GLU A 54 -4.19 -5.95 4.21
C GLU A 54 -3.91 -5.82 5.74
N VAL A 55 -4.47 -4.82 6.42
CA VAL A 55 -4.38 -4.74 7.88
C VAL A 55 -5.20 -5.86 8.50
N PRO A 56 -4.60 -6.70 9.38
CA PRO A 56 -5.31 -7.80 10.02
C PRO A 56 -6.42 -7.32 10.98
N GLU A 57 -7.46 -8.15 11.17
CA GLU A 57 -8.57 -7.88 12.10
C GLU A 57 -8.09 -7.63 13.53
N GLU A 58 -7.09 -8.36 14.00
CA GLU A 58 -6.52 -8.21 15.33
C GLU A 58 -5.91 -6.83 15.60
N PHE A 59 -5.60 -6.07 14.53
CA PHE A 59 -5.11 -4.69 14.58
C PHE A 59 -6.13 -3.67 14.06
N GLY A 60 -7.41 -4.05 13.96
CA GLY A 60 -8.50 -3.15 13.58
C GLY A 60 -8.80 -3.07 12.08
N GLY A 61 -8.15 -3.88 11.25
CA GLY A 61 -8.42 -3.98 9.82
C GLY A 61 -9.64 -4.84 9.49
N ILE A 62 -9.96 -4.95 8.21
CA ILE A 62 -11.08 -5.76 7.71
C ILE A 62 -10.72 -7.23 7.47
N GLY A 63 -9.44 -7.59 7.60
CA GLY A 63 -8.98 -8.97 7.42
C GLY A 63 -9.30 -9.56 6.04
N ILE A 64 -9.22 -8.76 4.98
CA ILE A 64 -9.62 -9.18 3.63
C ILE A 64 -8.88 -10.43 3.17
N ASP A 65 -9.59 -11.38 2.60
CA ASP A 65 -8.96 -12.55 2.00
C ASP A 65 -8.20 -12.19 0.71
N ARG A 66 -7.19 -12.99 0.36
CA ARG A 66 -6.28 -12.71 -0.75
C ARG A 66 -6.95 -12.74 -2.13
N VAL A 67 -8.05 -13.50 -2.28
CA VAL A 67 -8.76 -13.59 -3.56
C VAL A 67 -9.56 -12.32 -3.77
N THR A 68 -10.25 -11.86 -2.74
CA THR A 68 -10.98 -10.59 -2.75
C THR A 68 -10.01 -9.42 -2.93
N ALA A 69 -8.92 -9.36 -2.17
CA ALA A 69 -7.87 -8.35 -2.36
C ALA A 69 -7.35 -8.31 -3.81
N GLY A 70 -7.07 -9.49 -4.40
CA GLY A 70 -6.64 -9.60 -5.78
C GLY A 70 -7.64 -9.04 -6.79
N ALA A 71 -8.94 -9.27 -6.56
CA ALA A 71 -10.00 -8.74 -7.41
C ALA A 71 -10.08 -7.20 -7.32
N LEU A 72 -9.95 -6.62 -6.12
CA LEU A 72 -9.90 -5.17 -5.91
C LEU A 72 -8.67 -4.55 -6.59
N TYR A 73 -7.52 -5.18 -6.43
CA TYR A 73 -6.26 -4.75 -7.04
C TYR A 73 -6.34 -4.74 -8.58
N GLU A 74 -7.00 -5.74 -9.16
CA GLU A 74 -7.24 -5.78 -10.60
C GLU A 74 -8.09 -4.59 -11.08
N GLU A 75 -9.16 -4.23 -10.39
CA GLU A 75 -10.00 -3.08 -10.75
C GLU A 75 -9.25 -1.75 -10.59
N MET A 76 -8.49 -1.57 -9.51
CA MET A 76 -7.65 -0.39 -9.34
C MET A 76 -6.60 -0.25 -10.45
N ALA A 77 -5.91 -1.34 -10.80
CA ALA A 77 -4.89 -1.35 -11.85
C ALA A 77 -5.48 -1.14 -13.27
N LYS A 78 -6.71 -1.59 -13.53
CA LYS A 78 -7.45 -1.30 -14.77
C LYS A 78 -7.77 0.19 -14.92
N ALA A 79 -8.06 0.86 -13.84
CA ALA A 79 -8.34 2.29 -13.85
C ALA A 79 -7.06 3.10 -14.08
N ASP A 80 -6.04 2.86 -13.25
CA ASP A 80 -4.72 3.47 -13.36
C ASP A 80 -3.66 2.67 -12.61
N ALA A 81 -2.57 2.30 -13.29
CA ALA A 81 -1.51 1.48 -12.71
C ALA A 81 -0.67 2.23 -11.66
N GLY A 82 -0.51 3.54 -11.81
CA GLY A 82 0.17 4.41 -10.85
C GLY A 82 -0.63 4.53 -9.56
N PHE A 83 -1.93 4.76 -9.67
CA PHE A 83 -2.86 4.76 -8.53
C PHE A 83 -2.79 3.43 -7.77
N PHE A 84 -2.96 2.31 -8.48
CA PHE A 84 -2.84 0.97 -7.88
C PHE A 84 -1.52 0.77 -7.13
N THR A 85 -0.40 1.10 -7.78
CA THR A 85 0.94 0.91 -7.19
C THR A 85 1.10 1.73 -5.92
N THR A 86 0.64 2.96 -5.91
CA THR A 86 0.73 3.84 -4.74
C THR A 86 -0.11 3.32 -3.58
N MET A 87 -1.36 2.94 -3.83
CA MET A 87 -2.24 2.41 -2.78
C MET A 87 -1.71 1.11 -2.18
N THR A 88 -1.15 0.23 -3.02
CA THR A 88 -0.62 -1.07 -2.54
C THR A 88 0.79 -0.97 -1.93
N ALA A 89 1.55 0.08 -2.21
CA ALA A 89 2.88 0.29 -1.62
C ALA A 89 2.83 0.37 -0.08
N SER A 90 1.78 0.95 0.48
CA SER A 90 1.55 1.00 1.94
C SER A 90 1.36 -0.41 2.53
N ASN A 91 0.57 -1.26 1.89
CA ASN A 91 0.41 -2.65 2.31
C ASN A 91 1.73 -3.46 2.16
N LEU A 92 2.54 -3.16 1.13
CA LEU A 92 3.85 -3.77 0.98
C LEU A 92 4.81 -3.35 2.10
N ALA A 93 4.79 -2.09 2.53
CA ALA A 93 5.58 -1.59 3.64
C ALA A 93 5.16 -2.20 4.99
N LEU A 94 3.89 -2.51 5.16
CA LEU A 94 3.35 -3.14 6.37
C LEU A 94 3.84 -4.58 6.56
N LYS A 95 4.03 -5.35 5.48
CA LYS A 95 4.37 -6.79 5.57
C LYS A 95 5.59 -7.12 6.41
N PRO A 96 6.77 -6.49 6.23
CA PRO A 96 7.93 -6.78 7.08
C PRO A 96 7.66 -6.47 8.55
N VAL A 97 6.87 -5.44 8.85
CA VAL A 97 6.52 -5.08 10.23
C VAL A 97 5.62 -6.15 10.85
N LEU A 98 4.63 -6.66 10.11
CA LEU A 98 3.77 -7.76 10.57
C LEU A 98 4.55 -9.06 10.80
N ILE A 99 5.61 -9.31 10.02
CA ILE A 99 6.43 -10.52 10.14
C ILE A 99 7.40 -10.42 11.32
N ALA A 100 8.12 -9.30 11.46
CA ALA A 100 9.28 -9.17 12.34
C ALA A 100 9.12 -8.16 13.48
N GLY A 101 8.10 -7.30 13.45
CA GLY A 101 7.84 -6.31 14.48
C GLY A 101 7.29 -6.93 15.77
N ASN A 102 7.52 -6.24 16.90
CA ASN A 102 6.82 -6.54 18.15
C ASN A 102 5.37 -6.01 18.12
N GLY A 103 4.57 -6.29 19.15
CA GLY A 103 3.16 -5.91 19.22
C GLY A 103 2.91 -4.41 19.04
N GLU A 104 3.70 -3.58 19.70
CA GLU A 104 3.59 -2.11 19.64
C GLU A 104 3.93 -1.59 18.23
N GLN A 105 4.99 -2.12 17.61
CA GLN A 105 5.37 -1.75 16.24
C GLN A 105 4.32 -2.15 15.20
N LYS A 106 3.71 -3.33 15.36
CA LYS A 106 2.63 -3.80 14.50
C LYS A 106 1.41 -2.91 14.64
N GLN A 107 0.98 -2.63 15.87
CA GLN A 107 -0.16 -1.76 16.13
C GLN A 107 0.08 -0.36 15.55
N PHE A 108 1.25 0.24 15.83
CA PHE A 108 1.61 1.56 15.30
C PHE A 108 1.53 1.61 13.77
N ALA A 109 2.12 0.63 13.07
CA ALA A 109 2.11 0.61 11.61
C ALA A 109 0.70 0.42 11.04
N CYS A 110 -0.13 -0.42 11.67
CA CYS A 110 -1.52 -0.61 11.29
C CYS A 110 -2.34 0.67 11.53
N ASP A 111 -2.18 1.32 12.69
CA ASP A 111 -2.88 2.57 13.02
C ASP A 111 -2.57 3.68 12.02
N VAL A 112 -1.32 3.80 11.56
CA VAL A 112 -0.95 4.77 10.53
C VAL A 112 -1.77 4.56 9.25
N LEU A 113 -1.89 3.32 8.77
CA LEU A 113 -2.64 3.03 7.55
C LEU A 113 -4.15 3.17 7.74
N LEU A 114 -4.70 2.73 8.88
CA LEU A 114 -6.12 2.84 9.21
C LEU A 114 -6.59 4.30 9.35
N ASN A 115 -5.69 5.21 9.72
CA ASN A 115 -5.96 6.65 9.80
C ASN A 115 -5.61 7.41 8.50
N GLY A 116 -5.49 6.72 7.37
CA GLY A 116 -5.25 7.32 6.05
C GLY A 116 -3.81 7.75 5.80
N GLY A 117 -2.86 7.31 6.63
CA GLY A 117 -1.43 7.52 6.40
C GLY A 117 -0.85 6.59 5.34
N TYR A 118 0.39 6.82 4.98
CA TYR A 118 1.10 6.06 3.96
C TYR A 118 2.31 5.33 4.54
N GLY A 119 2.60 4.15 3.98
CA GLY A 119 3.83 3.41 4.20
C GLY A 119 4.69 3.38 2.94
N ALA A 120 6.01 3.45 3.09
CA ALA A 120 6.95 3.33 2.00
C ALA A 120 7.89 2.14 2.19
N PHE A 121 8.00 1.28 1.17
CA PHE A 121 8.90 0.12 1.18
C PHE A 121 10.25 0.47 0.57
N CYS A 122 11.20 0.85 1.42
CA CYS A 122 12.52 1.34 1.02
C CYS A 122 13.51 0.17 0.84
N LEU A 123 13.41 -0.56 -0.28
CA LEU A 123 14.31 -1.70 -0.56
C LEU A 123 15.41 -1.33 -1.54
N THR A 124 15.08 -0.79 -2.71
CA THR A 124 16.00 -0.57 -3.84
C THR A 124 17.09 0.45 -3.50
N GLU A 125 18.32 0.14 -3.91
CA GLU A 125 19.52 0.99 -3.78
C GLU A 125 20.13 1.32 -5.14
N PRO A 126 21.02 2.32 -5.25
CA PRO A 126 21.63 2.73 -6.53
C PRO A 126 22.36 1.61 -7.29
N LYS A 127 22.84 0.58 -6.59
CA LYS A 127 23.60 -0.52 -7.17
C LYS A 127 22.77 -1.78 -7.44
N GLY A 128 21.51 -1.82 -7.00
CA GLY A 128 20.71 -3.01 -7.21
C GLY A 128 19.33 -2.96 -6.53
N GLY A 129 18.43 -3.75 -7.09
CA GLY A 129 17.08 -4.01 -6.56
C GLY A 129 16.72 -5.49 -6.67
N SER A 130 17.25 -6.19 -7.70
CA SER A 130 17.00 -7.63 -7.92
C SER A 130 17.71 -8.54 -6.93
N ASP A 131 18.79 -8.06 -6.30
CA ASP A 131 19.47 -8.74 -5.19
C ASP A 131 19.32 -7.93 -3.90
N PRO A 132 18.23 -8.09 -3.15
CA PRO A 132 18.03 -7.37 -1.90
C PRO A 132 18.99 -7.77 -0.78
N GLY A 133 19.66 -8.92 -0.91
CA GLY A 133 20.65 -9.38 0.05
C GLY A 133 21.94 -8.56 0.04
N ASP A 134 22.23 -7.85 -1.07
CA ASP A 134 23.42 -6.99 -1.22
C ASP A 134 23.19 -5.51 -0.84
N CYS A 135 22.20 -5.23 0.02
CA CYS A 135 21.96 -3.88 0.53
C CYS A 135 23.19 -3.31 1.25
N LYS A 136 23.54 -2.06 0.94
CA LYS A 136 24.66 -1.33 1.53
C LYS A 136 24.23 -0.38 2.66
N THR A 137 22.94 -0.09 2.78
CA THR A 137 22.42 0.66 3.92
C THR A 137 22.71 -0.09 5.21
N THR A 138 23.29 0.60 6.17
CA THR A 138 23.65 0.04 7.48
C THR A 138 22.79 0.65 8.57
N ALA A 139 22.54 -0.12 9.62
CA ALA A 139 21.96 0.33 10.87
C ALA A 139 22.88 -0.08 12.01
N VAL A 140 23.56 0.89 12.64
CA VAL A 140 24.51 0.65 13.72
C VAL A 140 23.88 1.09 15.03
N LYS A 141 23.89 0.21 16.04
CA LYS A 141 23.34 0.52 17.36
C LYS A 141 24.24 1.54 18.06
N ASP A 142 23.62 2.59 18.59
CA ASP A 142 24.27 3.63 19.40
C ASP A 142 23.40 3.92 20.64
N GLY A 143 23.78 3.37 21.77
CA GLY A 143 22.95 3.41 23.01
C GLY A 143 21.60 2.70 22.80
N ASP A 144 20.51 3.45 22.97
CA ASP A 144 19.13 2.96 22.81
C ASP A 144 18.55 3.22 21.39
N GLU A 145 19.36 3.81 20.50
CA GLU A 145 18.97 4.18 19.14
C GLU A 145 19.73 3.36 18.08
N TYR A 146 19.33 3.53 16.81
CA TYR A 146 20.10 3.04 15.66
C TYR A 146 20.43 4.20 14.72
N VAL A 147 21.69 4.31 14.36
CA VAL A 147 22.14 5.26 13.35
C VAL A 147 22.09 4.58 11.98
N ILE A 148 21.22 5.08 11.10
CA ILE A 148 21.00 4.53 9.76
C ILE A 148 21.77 5.37 8.75
N ASN A 149 22.65 4.71 7.95
CA ASN A 149 23.42 5.33 6.88
C ASN A 149 23.21 4.54 5.59
N GLY A 150 22.78 5.24 4.55
CA GLY A 150 22.56 4.62 3.24
C GLY A 150 21.80 5.53 2.28
N ARG A 151 21.54 5.00 1.09
CA ARG A 151 20.77 5.68 0.05
C ARG A 151 19.84 4.70 -0.63
N LYS A 152 18.55 5.06 -0.70
CA LYS A 152 17.52 4.31 -1.41
C LYS A 152 17.11 5.03 -2.69
N CYS A 153 16.54 4.29 -3.66
CA CYS A 153 16.11 4.80 -4.95
C CYS A 153 14.70 4.32 -5.28
N PHE A 154 13.96 5.13 -6.04
CA PHE A 154 12.63 4.78 -6.56
C PHE A 154 11.60 4.44 -5.47
N ILE A 155 11.60 5.25 -4.42
CA ILE A 155 10.69 5.05 -3.29
C ILE A 155 9.48 5.99 -3.44
#